data_96dafa5fde3385aa1f4f03697264eb63
#
_entry.id   96dafa5fde3385aa1f4f03697264eb63
#
_cell.length_a   1.000
_cell.length_b   1.000
_cell.length_c   1.000
_cell.angle_alpha   90.00
_cell.angle_beta   90.00
_cell.angle_gamma   90.00
#
_symmetry.space_group_name_H-M   'P 1'
#
loop_
_entity.id
_entity.type
_entity.pdbx_description
1 polymer ?
#
loop_
_entity_poly.entity_id
_entity_poly.type
_entity_poly.pdbx_seq_one_letter_code
_entity_poly.pdbx_strand_id
1 'polypeptide(L)'
;MLLRLVATVLLGSACLSANAHDHGHAHQSHAAGAFDIQQVWSRAMPPSAPTGAVYFSLQNPTDEADRLVGVRTERAEKAELHTHLHEGEVMRMQQVEAVDVPASGQVEFKPGGYHVMLFKLSKQLVAGDRFPLTLIFENAGEVTVEVSVEEQAPQGHGAAHMHH
;
A
#
# COMPACT_ATOMS: atom_id res chain seq x y z
N MET A 1 44.89 34.81 -52.67
CA MET A 1 45.42 33.98 -51.55
C MET A 1 44.36 33.03 -51.11
N LEU A 2 44.69 31.74 -51.18
CA LEU A 2 43.74 30.63 -51.12
C LEU A 2 43.19 30.39 -49.73
N LEU A 3 41.86 30.34 -49.62
CA LEU A 3 41.14 29.85 -48.43
C LEU A 3 40.81 28.38 -48.65
N ARG A 4 41.38 27.49 -47.84
CA ARG A 4 41.09 26.05 -47.86
C ARG A 4 40.00 25.74 -46.84
N LEU A 5 38.83 25.35 -47.32
CA LEU A 5 37.76 24.75 -46.53
C LEU A 5 38.09 23.27 -46.28
N VAL A 6 38.14 22.86 -45.03
CA VAL A 6 38.18 21.44 -44.64
C VAL A 6 36.81 21.09 -44.09
N ALA A 7 36.11 20.24 -44.80
CA ALA A 7 34.82 19.66 -44.36
C ALA A 7 35.12 18.35 -43.60
N THR A 8 34.86 18.30 -42.32
CA THR A 8 34.95 17.09 -41.51
C THR A 8 33.57 16.44 -41.46
N VAL A 9 33.40 15.30 -42.06
CA VAL A 9 32.19 14.45 -41.99
C VAL A 9 32.30 13.60 -40.72
N LEU A 10 31.40 13.82 -39.75
CA LEU A 10 31.20 12.97 -38.60
C LEU A 10 30.11 11.94 -38.89
N LEU A 11 30.52 10.68 -39.06
CA LEU A 11 29.58 9.55 -39.08
C LEU A 11 29.04 9.34 -37.65
N GLY A 12 27.73 9.63 -37.47
CA GLY A 12 26.98 9.32 -36.27
C GLY A 12 26.60 7.84 -36.26
N SER A 13 27.17 7.09 -35.30
CA SER A 13 26.76 5.72 -35.02
C SER A 13 25.48 5.72 -34.21
N ALA A 14 24.36 5.27 -34.82
CA ALA A 14 23.08 5.11 -34.13
C ALA A 14 23.10 3.81 -33.32
N CYS A 15 23.26 3.91 -32.00
CA CYS A 15 23.01 2.80 -31.10
C CYS A 15 21.50 2.63 -30.92
N LEU A 16 20.92 1.55 -31.48
CA LEU A 16 19.60 1.08 -31.12
C LEU A 16 19.65 0.52 -29.70
N SER A 17 19.12 1.28 -28.76
CA SER A 17 18.84 0.77 -27.41
C SER A 17 17.53 -0.03 -27.46
N ALA A 18 17.65 -1.34 -27.36
CA ALA A 18 16.51 -2.23 -27.15
C ALA A 18 15.95 -1.97 -25.72
N ASN A 19 14.78 -1.33 -25.65
CA ASN A 19 14.01 -1.25 -24.40
C ASN A 19 13.46 -2.65 -24.09
N ALA A 20 14.12 -3.36 -23.18
CA ALA A 20 13.52 -4.48 -22.49
C ALA A 20 12.40 -3.94 -21.58
N HIS A 21 11.15 -4.27 -21.86
CA HIS A 21 10.03 -4.00 -20.98
C HIS A 21 10.15 -4.97 -19.81
N ASP A 22 10.83 -4.51 -18.77
CA ASP A 22 10.78 -5.14 -17.45
C ASP A 22 9.42 -4.81 -16.82
N HIS A 23 8.51 -5.79 -16.81
CA HIS A 23 7.27 -5.72 -16.05
C HIS A 23 7.60 -5.98 -14.56
N GLY A 24 8.47 -5.17 -14.00
CA GLY A 24 8.67 -5.09 -12.57
C GLY A 24 7.38 -4.55 -11.94
N HIS A 25 6.66 -5.39 -11.19
CA HIS A 25 5.65 -4.93 -10.25
C HIS A 25 6.34 -3.98 -9.26
N ALA A 26 6.24 -2.69 -9.53
CA ALA A 26 6.72 -1.67 -8.61
C ALA A 26 5.91 -1.78 -7.32
N HIS A 27 6.54 -2.29 -6.27
CA HIS A 27 6.02 -2.15 -4.92
C HIS A 27 5.96 -0.65 -4.62
N GLN A 28 4.75 -0.09 -4.63
CA GLN A 28 4.55 1.30 -4.28
C GLN A 28 4.76 1.44 -2.78
N SER A 29 5.92 1.93 -2.38
CA SER A 29 6.14 2.46 -1.06
C SER A 29 5.72 3.93 -1.07
N HIS A 30 4.74 4.28 -0.26
CA HIS A 30 4.34 5.65 -0.04
C HIS A 30 5.12 6.18 1.17
N ALA A 31 6.29 6.76 0.92
CA ALA A 31 6.97 7.54 1.94
C ALA A 31 6.23 8.89 2.07
N ALA A 32 5.24 8.94 2.96
CA ALA A 32 4.53 10.16 3.27
C ALA A 32 5.03 10.68 4.62
N GLY A 33 5.96 11.60 4.58
CA GLY A 33 6.48 12.28 5.76
C GLY A 33 7.27 11.36 6.70
N ALA A 34 6.66 10.91 7.81
CA ALA A 34 7.32 10.17 8.86
C ALA A 34 7.26 8.64 8.71
N PHE A 35 6.30 8.07 7.94
CA PHE A 35 6.04 6.64 7.88
C PHE A 35 6.31 6.02 6.52
N ASP A 36 6.75 4.76 6.52
CA ASP A 36 6.83 3.91 5.32
C ASP A 36 5.63 2.94 5.32
N ILE A 37 4.73 3.11 4.35
CA ILE A 37 3.49 2.35 4.22
C ILE A 37 3.57 1.54 2.94
N GLN A 38 3.55 0.23 3.06
CA GLN A 38 3.79 -0.71 1.98
C GLN A 38 2.66 -1.72 1.83
N GLN A 39 2.58 -2.34 0.63
CA GLN A 39 1.65 -3.42 0.34
C GLN A 39 0.19 -3.05 0.69
N VAL A 40 -0.24 -1.87 0.27
CA VAL A 40 -1.60 -1.38 0.55
C VAL A 40 -2.57 -2.03 -0.41
N TRP A 41 -3.41 -2.93 0.09
CA TRP A 41 -4.32 -3.70 -0.75
C TRP A 41 -5.67 -3.98 -0.08
N SER A 42 -6.65 -4.29 -0.91
CA SER A 42 -7.96 -4.79 -0.52
C SER A 42 -8.31 -6.01 -1.37
N ARG A 43 -9.07 -6.94 -0.82
CA ARG A 43 -9.56 -8.07 -1.61
C ARG A 43 -10.70 -7.64 -2.51
N ALA A 44 -10.72 -8.13 -3.75
CA ALA A 44 -11.87 -8.02 -4.65
C ALA A 44 -13.10 -8.68 -4.02
N MET A 45 -14.25 -8.02 -4.12
CA MET A 45 -15.49 -8.45 -3.47
C MET A 45 -16.60 -8.66 -4.50
N PRO A 46 -17.51 -9.62 -4.26
CA PRO A 46 -18.70 -9.80 -5.10
C PRO A 46 -19.51 -8.50 -5.24
N PRO A 47 -20.26 -8.31 -6.33
CA PRO A 47 -21.02 -7.07 -6.59
C PRO A 47 -22.01 -6.69 -5.47
N SER A 48 -22.50 -7.67 -4.72
CA SER A 48 -23.47 -7.47 -3.64
C SER A 48 -22.85 -7.29 -2.26
N ALA A 49 -21.51 -7.31 -2.15
CA ALA A 49 -20.85 -7.15 -0.86
C ALA A 49 -20.95 -5.70 -0.37
N PRO A 50 -21.58 -5.45 0.79
CA PRO A 50 -21.74 -4.10 1.33
C PRO A 50 -20.47 -3.59 2.05
N THR A 51 -19.51 -4.46 2.28
CA THR A 51 -18.30 -4.20 3.07
C THR A 51 -17.04 -4.67 2.37
N GLY A 52 -15.90 -4.12 2.78
CA GLY A 52 -14.56 -4.54 2.37
C GLY A 52 -13.56 -4.34 3.49
N ALA A 53 -12.32 -4.77 3.27
CA ALA A 53 -11.24 -4.56 4.23
C ALA A 53 -9.97 -4.13 3.50
N VAL A 54 -9.18 -3.25 4.13
CA VAL A 54 -7.86 -2.83 3.62
C VAL A 54 -6.78 -3.29 4.58
N TYR A 55 -5.68 -3.74 3.99
CA TYR A 55 -4.50 -4.26 4.66
C TYR A 55 -3.26 -3.54 4.17
N PHE A 56 -2.26 -3.40 5.03
CA PHE A 56 -0.97 -2.78 4.71
C PHE A 56 0.07 -3.07 5.80
N SER A 57 1.33 -2.83 5.48
CA SER A 57 2.42 -2.78 6.44
C SER A 57 2.75 -1.31 6.73
N LEU A 58 2.85 -0.95 7.99
CA LEU A 58 3.17 0.39 8.47
C LEU A 58 4.44 0.35 9.29
N GLN A 59 5.51 0.94 8.77
CA GLN A 59 6.79 1.09 9.47
C GLN A 59 6.99 2.54 9.92
N ASN A 60 7.37 2.71 11.17
CA ASN A 60 7.80 3.98 11.73
C ASN A 60 9.33 4.01 11.81
N PRO A 61 10.02 4.70 10.92
CA PRO A 61 11.48 4.78 10.95
C PRO A 61 12.02 5.81 11.96
N THR A 62 11.12 6.56 12.61
CA THR A 62 11.50 7.61 13.56
C THR A 62 11.70 7.06 14.96
N ASP A 63 12.34 7.83 15.83
CA ASP A 63 12.53 7.53 17.25
C ASP A 63 11.37 8.02 18.15
N GLU A 64 10.31 8.56 17.54
CA GLU A 64 9.09 9.00 18.20
C GLU A 64 7.93 8.04 17.90
N ALA A 65 7.20 7.62 18.92
CA ALA A 65 5.99 6.83 18.75
C ALA A 65 4.83 7.72 18.31
N ASP A 66 3.89 7.15 17.55
CA ASP A 66 2.64 7.81 17.14
C ASP A 66 1.45 6.83 17.28
N ARG A 67 0.27 7.30 16.93
CA ARG A 67 -0.96 6.50 16.94
C ARG A 67 -1.75 6.76 15.66
N LEU A 68 -2.20 5.69 15.02
CA LEU A 68 -3.19 5.79 13.95
C LEU A 68 -4.57 5.89 14.62
N VAL A 69 -5.20 7.05 14.54
CA VAL A 69 -6.44 7.39 15.26
C VAL A 69 -7.67 7.44 14.36
N GLY A 70 -7.50 7.31 13.04
CA GLY A 70 -8.62 7.32 12.13
C GLY A 70 -8.24 6.99 10.69
N VAL A 71 -9.27 6.73 9.90
CA VAL A 71 -9.16 6.43 8.47
C VAL A 71 -10.36 7.01 7.74
N ARG A 72 -10.18 7.43 6.47
CA ARG A 72 -11.28 7.84 5.61
C ARG A 72 -11.01 7.54 4.14
N THR A 73 -12.06 7.34 3.37
CA THR A 73 -12.02 7.15 1.92
C THR A 73 -13.37 7.50 1.31
N GLU A 74 -13.40 7.92 0.07
CA GLU A 74 -14.65 8.10 -0.70
C GLU A 74 -15.20 6.77 -1.24
N ARG A 75 -14.44 5.66 -1.13
CA ARG A 75 -14.86 4.33 -1.57
C ARG A 75 -15.96 3.74 -0.68
N ALA A 76 -16.17 4.25 0.54
CA ALA A 76 -17.15 3.79 1.50
C ALA A 76 -17.75 4.95 2.29
N GLU A 77 -19.01 4.81 2.77
CA GLU A 77 -19.60 5.84 3.64
C GLU A 77 -18.89 5.93 4.99
N LYS A 78 -18.32 4.80 5.45
CA LYS A 78 -17.65 4.71 6.74
C LYS A 78 -16.42 3.81 6.64
N ALA A 79 -15.31 4.25 7.22
CA ALA A 79 -14.09 3.46 7.40
C ALA A 79 -13.69 3.47 8.87
N GLU A 80 -13.33 2.31 9.41
CA GLU A 80 -12.99 2.12 10.82
C GLU A 80 -11.76 1.23 10.99
N LEU A 81 -11.03 1.46 12.09
CA LEU A 81 -9.96 0.57 12.55
C LEU A 81 -10.58 -0.60 13.33
N HIS A 82 -10.25 -1.81 12.94
CA HIS A 82 -10.72 -3.04 13.57
C HIS A 82 -9.55 -3.97 13.89
N THR A 83 -9.78 -4.86 14.86
CA THR A 83 -8.89 -5.99 15.16
C THR A 83 -9.69 -7.26 15.38
N HIS A 84 -9.03 -8.42 15.25
CA HIS A 84 -9.60 -9.69 15.68
C HIS A 84 -9.11 -10.01 17.09
N LEU A 85 -10.06 -10.27 17.99
CA LEU A 85 -9.79 -10.80 19.32
C LEU A 85 -10.04 -12.30 19.32
N HIS A 86 -9.13 -13.03 19.96
CA HIS A 86 -9.26 -14.46 20.21
C HIS A 86 -9.74 -14.64 21.65
N GLU A 87 -10.98 -15.09 21.81
CA GLU A 87 -11.55 -15.48 23.11
C GLU A 87 -11.79 -16.99 23.11
N GLY A 88 -10.80 -17.76 23.50
CA GLY A 88 -10.82 -19.23 23.38
C GLY A 88 -10.85 -19.67 21.92
N GLU A 89 -11.88 -20.42 21.51
CA GLU A 89 -12.09 -20.86 20.11
C GLU A 89 -12.89 -19.85 19.28
N VAL A 90 -13.33 -18.73 19.85
CA VAL A 90 -14.15 -17.73 19.17
C VAL A 90 -13.27 -16.57 18.71
N MET A 91 -13.30 -16.27 17.41
CA MET A 91 -12.74 -15.05 16.86
C MET A 91 -13.83 -13.98 16.76
N ARG A 92 -13.61 -12.83 17.39
CA ARG A 92 -14.50 -11.67 17.29
C ARG A 92 -13.77 -10.51 16.64
N MET A 93 -14.45 -9.84 15.72
CA MET A 93 -14.00 -8.58 15.16
C MET A 93 -14.47 -7.44 16.06
N GLN A 94 -13.56 -6.57 16.46
CA GLN A 94 -13.83 -5.43 17.32
C GLN A 94 -13.26 -4.15 16.73
N GLN A 95 -14.04 -3.08 16.77
CA GLN A 95 -13.53 -1.74 16.47
C GLN A 95 -12.55 -1.31 17.57
N VAL A 96 -11.47 -0.65 17.15
CA VAL A 96 -10.52 0.01 18.05
C VAL A 96 -10.47 1.50 17.74
N GLU A 97 -10.32 2.33 18.77
CA GLU A 97 -10.26 3.79 18.60
C GLU A 97 -8.93 4.24 18.01
N ALA A 98 -7.86 3.50 18.28
CA ALA A 98 -6.54 3.79 17.78
C ALA A 98 -5.68 2.53 17.72
N VAL A 99 -4.62 2.58 16.93
CA VAL A 99 -3.56 1.57 16.85
C VAL A 99 -2.23 2.26 17.13
N ASP A 100 -1.54 1.79 18.17
CA ASP A 100 -0.22 2.33 18.55
C ASP A 100 0.83 1.96 17.51
N VAL A 101 1.65 2.94 17.13
CA VAL A 101 2.76 2.81 16.18
C VAL A 101 4.05 3.11 16.93
N PRO A 102 4.76 2.08 17.40
CA PRO A 102 5.95 2.29 18.23
C PRO A 102 7.08 2.98 17.47
N ALA A 103 7.92 3.71 18.20
CA ALA A 103 9.15 4.29 17.66
C ALA A 103 10.05 3.19 17.08
N SER A 104 10.64 3.42 15.92
CA SER A 104 11.49 2.46 15.19
C SER A 104 10.83 1.08 15.03
N GLY A 105 9.48 1.04 15.02
CA GLY A 105 8.68 -0.18 15.02
C GLY A 105 7.82 -0.35 13.77
N GLN A 106 7.14 -1.48 13.72
CA GLN A 106 6.26 -1.87 12.62
C GLN A 106 4.93 -2.37 13.14
N VAL A 107 3.86 -2.06 12.41
CA VAL A 107 2.51 -2.57 12.66
C VAL A 107 1.98 -3.20 11.38
N GLU A 108 1.46 -4.42 11.50
CA GLU A 108 0.90 -5.18 10.39
C GLU A 108 -0.63 -5.13 10.41
N PHE A 109 -1.21 -4.57 9.35
CA PHE A 109 -2.64 -4.68 9.06
C PHE A 109 -2.82 -5.85 8.10
N LYS A 110 -3.33 -6.99 8.61
CA LYS A 110 -3.42 -8.25 7.88
C LYS A 110 -4.68 -9.03 8.24
N PRO A 111 -5.12 -9.97 7.38
CA PRO A 111 -6.23 -10.87 7.73
C PRO A 111 -6.00 -11.58 9.06
N GLY A 112 -6.99 -11.55 9.95
CA GLY A 112 -6.90 -12.12 11.30
C GLY A 112 -6.22 -11.21 12.35
N GLY A 113 -5.79 -10.02 11.98
CA GLY A 113 -5.21 -9.01 12.87
C GLY A 113 -5.88 -7.66 12.70
N TYR A 114 -5.10 -6.57 12.83
CA TYR A 114 -5.58 -5.23 12.50
C TYR A 114 -5.98 -5.13 11.03
N HIS A 115 -7.01 -4.37 10.74
CA HIS A 115 -7.44 -4.02 9.38
C HIS A 115 -8.30 -2.76 9.39
N VAL A 116 -8.39 -2.11 8.23
CA VAL A 116 -9.38 -1.06 8.01
C VAL A 116 -10.64 -1.70 7.45
N MET A 117 -11.77 -1.56 8.16
CA MET A 117 -13.06 -2.04 7.71
C MET A 117 -13.80 -0.95 6.96
N LEU A 118 -14.27 -1.25 5.75
CA LEU A 118 -15.06 -0.37 4.90
C LEU A 118 -16.53 -0.80 4.95
N PHE A 119 -17.42 0.13 5.26
CA PHE A 119 -18.87 -0.12 5.33
C PHE A 119 -19.60 0.69 4.27
N LYS A 120 -20.64 0.08 3.69
CA LYS A 120 -21.46 0.68 2.65
C LYS A 120 -20.61 1.21 1.50
N LEU A 121 -20.00 0.28 0.79
CA LEU A 121 -19.16 0.59 -0.37
C LEU A 121 -19.96 1.41 -1.41
N SER A 122 -19.43 2.55 -1.81
CA SER A 122 -20.00 3.41 -2.85
C SER A 122 -19.88 2.80 -4.25
N LYS A 123 -18.88 1.94 -4.44
CA LYS A 123 -18.61 1.19 -5.66
C LYS A 123 -17.98 -0.15 -5.29
N GLN A 124 -18.31 -1.20 -6.04
CA GLN A 124 -17.72 -2.53 -5.90
C GLN A 124 -16.19 -2.47 -5.90
N LEU A 125 -15.55 -3.36 -5.14
CA LEU A 125 -14.11 -3.60 -5.17
C LEU A 125 -13.81 -4.64 -6.26
N VAL A 126 -13.43 -4.17 -7.44
CA VAL A 126 -13.09 -5.02 -8.60
C VAL A 126 -11.58 -5.16 -8.68
N ALA A 127 -11.08 -6.38 -8.92
CA ALA A 127 -9.64 -6.62 -9.11
C ALA A 127 -9.06 -5.71 -10.21
N GLY A 128 -7.92 -5.08 -9.91
CA GLY A 128 -7.29 -4.07 -10.77
C GLY A 128 -7.73 -2.64 -10.51
N ASP A 129 -8.84 -2.42 -9.78
CA ASP A 129 -9.23 -1.07 -9.33
C ASP A 129 -8.21 -0.52 -8.31
N ARG A 130 -8.17 0.83 -8.23
CA ARG A 130 -7.41 1.56 -7.22
C ARG A 130 -8.27 2.64 -6.61
N PHE A 131 -7.99 2.99 -5.35
CA PHE A 131 -8.69 4.08 -4.67
C PHE A 131 -7.84 4.67 -3.54
N PRO A 132 -8.02 5.97 -3.23
CA PRO A 132 -7.30 6.60 -2.14
C PRO A 132 -7.87 6.21 -0.77
N LEU A 133 -6.99 6.00 0.19
CA LEU A 133 -7.28 5.85 1.62
C LEU A 133 -6.43 6.85 2.38
N THR A 134 -7.05 7.69 3.20
CA THR A 134 -6.36 8.61 4.09
C THR A 134 -6.27 8.01 5.48
N LEU A 135 -5.05 7.85 5.97
CA LEU A 135 -4.72 7.46 7.32
C LEU A 135 -4.51 8.71 8.16
N ILE A 136 -5.07 8.77 9.36
CA ILE A 136 -5.03 9.93 10.25
C ILE A 136 -4.23 9.56 11.50
N PHE A 137 -3.07 10.16 11.63
CA PHE A 137 -2.18 9.97 12.77
C PHE A 137 -2.34 11.10 13.79
N GLU A 138 -2.09 10.79 15.06
CA GLU A 138 -2.25 11.75 16.16
C GLU A 138 -1.24 12.90 16.06
N ASN A 139 0.03 12.61 15.75
CA ASN A 139 1.10 13.60 15.67
C ASN A 139 1.50 13.90 14.22
N ALA A 140 1.68 12.91 13.38
CA ALA A 140 2.13 13.10 11.98
C ALA A 140 1.05 13.65 11.06
N GLY A 141 -0.24 13.69 11.50
CA GLY A 141 -1.35 14.19 10.71
C GLY A 141 -1.85 13.20 9.66
N GLU A 142 -2.25 13.69 8.48
CA GLU A 142 -2.91 12.89 7.45
C GLU A 142 -1.93 12.41 6.39
N VAL A 143 -2.02 11.12 6.07
CA VAL A 143 -1.25 10.46 5.01
C VAL A 143 -2.21 9.77 4.08
N THR A 144 -2.20 10.11 2.78
CA THR A 144 -3.02 9.44 1.78
C THR A 144 -2.18 8.43 1.01
N VAL A 145 -2.68 7.19 0.96
CA VAL A 145 -2.09 6.06 0.23
C VAL A 145 -3.06 5.56 -0.84
N GLU A 146 -2.53 4.92 -1.86
CA GLU A 146 -3.33 4.27 -2.89
C GLU A 146 -3.52 2.79 -2.57
N VAL A 147 -4.76 2.34 -2.47
CA VAL A 147 -5.14 0.95 -2.25
C VAL A 147 -5.31 0.25 -3.58
N SER A 148 -4.60 -0.85 -3.80
CA SER A 148 -4.83 -1.76 -4.93
C SER A 148 -5.89 -2.81 -4.59
N VAL A 149 -6.82 -3.08 -5.49
CA VAL A 149 -7.80 -4.16 -5.31
C VAL A 149 -7.28 -5.42 -5.99
N GLU A 150 -7.09 -6.49 -5.22
CA GLU A 150 -6.46 -7.74 -5.64
C GLU A 150 -7.40 -8.94 -5.44
N GLU A 151 -7.33 -9.96 -6.29
CA GLU A 151 -8.09 -11.21 -6.08
C GLU A 151 -7.55 -12.01 -4.89
N GLN A 152 -6.24 -11.97 -4.68
CA GLN A 152 -5.53 -12.65 -3.61
C GLN A 152 -4.55 -11.71 -2.92
N ALA A 153 -4.18 -12.02 -1.69
CA ALA A 153 -3.15 -11.27 -0.98
C ALA A 153 -1.86 -11.19 -1.81
N PRO A 154 -1.21 -10.03 -1.90
CA PRO A 154 0.10 -9.91 -2.54
C PRO A 154 1.07 -10.92 -1.94
N GLN A 155 1.79 -11.66 -2.78
CA GLN A 155 2.80 -12.62 -2.32
C GLN A 155 3.99 -11.81 -1.81
N GLY A 156 4.14 -11.70 -0.49
CA GLY A 156 5.35 -11.14 0.10
C GLY A 156 6.55 -12.02 -0.23
N HIS A 157 7.64 -11.46 -0.70
CA HIS A 157 8.92 -12.15 -0.88
C HIS A 157 9.51 -12.47 0.51
N GLY A 158 9.04 -13.54 1.15
CA GLY A 158 9.44 -13.86 2.52
C GLY A 158 9.04 -15.24 3.01
N ALA A 159 8.82 -16.21 2.12
CA ALA A 159 8.81 -17.61 2.51
C ALA A 159 10.00 -18.31 1.87
N ALA A 160 11.17 -18.19 2.50
CA ALA A 160 12.26 -19.12 2.26
C ALA A 160 11.75 -20.52 2.62
N HIS A 161 11.47 -21.33 1.61
CA HIS A 161 11.19 -22.75 1.78
C HIS A 161 12.43 -23.39 2.38
N MET A 162 12.44 -23.59 3.70
CA MET A 162 13.31 -24.56 4.32
C MET A 162 12.75 -25.95 4.00
N HIS A 163 13.28 -26.58 2.96
CA HIS A 163 13.15 -28.01 2.77
C HIS A 163 14.08 -28.71 3.78
N HIS A 164 13.50 -29.44 4.69
CA HIS A 164 14.16 -30.53 5.41
C HIS A 164 13.97 -31.84 4.65
#